data_6ec99063cea2911e3a01805023cb2112
#
_entry.id   6ec99063cea2911e3a01805023cb2112
#
_cell.length_a   1.000
_cell.length_b   1.000
_cell.length_c   1.000
_cell.angle_alpha   90.00
_cell.angle_beta   90.00
_cell.angle_gamma   90.00
#
_symmetry.space_group_name_H-M   'P 1'
#
loop_
_entity.id
_entity.type
_entity.pdbx_description
1 polymer ?
#
loop_
_entity_poly.entity_id
_entity_poly.type
_entity_poly.pdbx_seq_one_letter_code
_entity_poly.pdbx_strand_id
1 'polypeptide(L)'
;MNEVKTPKKPVINFWIGALMVLLCINIFLKPYIQKMQIQDVKYSTFISQTEKKQVKEVEVQENKIVFTLKDDDKIYETAKMNDPELIDRLSESGAKFSGEINETMSPLASFLLTWIFPILLFMWLGKRMQKSLMDKSGGGAGSMMFGMGKSNAKIYVQSTNGIKFSDVAGEDEAKENLQEIVDYLHDPNKYKTIGASMPKGVLLVGPPGTGKTMLAKAVAGESNVPFFSISGSEFVEMFVGMGASKVRDLFKQAKEKAPCIVFIDEIDTIGKKRDGQIGGNDEREQTLNQLLTEMDGFEGNNGVIILAATNRPDSLDPALTRPGRFDRRVPVELPDLKGREAILRVHAKKIKVEPNVDYEKIARMAS
;
A
#
# COMPACT_ATOMS: atom_id res chain seq x y z
N MET A 1 5.95 12.28 -35.80
CA MET A 1 6.18 12.64 -34.38
C MET A 1 5.00 13.50 -33.95
N ASN A 2 4.03 12.91 -33.28
CA ASN A 2 2.88 13.64 -32.73
C ASN A 2 3.07 13.69 -31.20
N GLU A 3 3.34 14.89 -30.69
CA GLU A 3 3.42 15.17 -29.27
C GLU A 3 2.04 14.99 -28.64
N VAL A 4 1.95 14.03 -27.71
CA VAL A 4 0.77 13.86 -26.86
C VAL A 4 0.83 14.94 -25.78
N LYS A 5 -0.05 15.94 -25.88
CA LYS A 5 -0.24 16.96 -24.84
C LYS A 5 -0.68 16.30 -23.53
N THR A 6 0.16 16.44 -22.51
CA THR A 6 -0.20 16.04 -21.14
C THR A 6 -1.42 16.83 -20.67
N PRO A 7 -2.44 16.18 -20.09
CA PRO A 7 -3.61 16.90 -19.59
C PRO A 7 -3.20 17.78 -18.40
N LYS A 8 -3.47 19.07 -18.50
CA LYS A 8 -3.30 20.03 -17.40
C LYS A 8 -4.13 19.55 -16.21
N LYS A 9 -3.47 19.17 -15.13
CA LYS A 9 -4.15 18.84 -13.86
C LYS A 9 -4.96 20.07 -13.40
N PRO A 10 -6.18 19.89 -12.97
CA PRO A 10 -7.07 21.01 -12.66
C PRO A 10 -6.54 21.79 -11.46
N VAL A 11 -6.17 23.04 -11.70
CA VAL A 11 -5.91 24.09 -10.71
C VAL A 11 -7.11 24.24 -9.75
N ILE A 12 -8.28 23.77 -10.18
CA ILE A 12 -9.55 23.73 -9.44
C ILE A 12 -9.41 23.03 -8.07
N ASN A 13 -8.65 21.93 -7.96
CA ASN A 13 -8.49 21.22 -6.68
C ASN A 13 -7.68 22.02 -5.66
N PHE A 14 -6.72 22.83 -6.14
CA PHE A 14 -5.97 23.75 -5.28
C PHE A 14 -6.89 24.87 -4.75
N TRP A 15 -7.72 25.45 -5.61
CA TRP A 15 -8.65 26.51 -5.21
C TRP A 15 -9.75 26.01 -4.26
N ILE A 16 -10.23 24.78 -4.43
CA ILE A 16 -11.19 24.15 -3.50
C ILE A 16 -10.53 23.92 -2.13
N GLY A 17 -9.28 23.47 -2.10
CA GLY A 17 -8.52 23.33 -0.86
C GLY A 17 -8.29 24.67 -0.16
N ALA A 18 -7.90 25.69 -0.92
CA ALA A 18 -7.73 27.07 -0.40
C ALA A 18 -9.04 27.66 0.14
N LEU A 19 -10.17 27.42 -0.55
CA LEU A 19 -11.50 27.86 -0.09
C LEU A 19 -11.91 27.15 1.21
N MET A 20 -11.63 25.86 1.35
CA MET A 20 -11.89 25.09 2.58
C MET A 20 -11.08 25.62 3.76
N VAL A 21 -9.78 25.89 3.54
CA VAL A 21 -8.92 26.49 4.59
C VAL A 21 -9.41 27.87 4.99
N LEU A 22 -9.79 28.73 4.04
CA LEU A 22 -10.38 30.03 4.30
C LEU A 22 -11.71 29.91 5.08
N LEU A 23 -12.53 28.94 4.77
CA LEU A 23 -13.79 28.67 5.45
C LEU A 23 -13.57 28.19 6.89
N CYS A 24 -12.61 27.32 7.12
CA CYS A 24 -12.18 26.90 8.46
C CYS A 24 -11.63 28.09 9.28
N ILE A 25 -10.82 28.94 8.67
CA ILE A 25 -10.29 30.16 9.32
C ILE A 25 -11.44 31.07 9.72
N ASN A 26 -12.43 31.31 8.85
CA ASN A 26 -13.58 32.15 9.17
C ASN A 26 -14.47 31.58 10.28
N ILE A 27 -14.69 30.24 10.28
CA ILE A 27 -15.60 29.60 11.25
C ILE A 27 -14.93 29.42 12.62
N PHE A 28 -13.65 29.09 12.68
CA PHE A 28 -12.99 28.74 13.92
C PHE A 28 -12.03 29.81 14.44
N LEU A 29 -11.27 30.45 13.57
CA LEU A 29 -10.21 31.36 14.01
C LEU A 29 -10.76 32.79 14.27
N LYS A 30 -11.69 33.26 13.44
CA LYS A 30 -12.25 34.60 13.58
C LYS A 30 -13.00 34.80 14.90
N PRO A 31 -13.90 33.92 15.37
CA PRO A 31 -14.55 34.08 16.68
C PRO A 31 -13.56 33.92 17.84
N TYR A 32 -12.49 33.10 17.65
CA TYR A 32 -11.45 32.95 18.67
C TYR A 32 -10.62 34.25 18.84
N ILE A 33 -10.23 34.89 17.73
CA ILE A 33 -9.49 36.17 17.74
C ILE A 33 -10.39 37.31 18.31
N GLN A 34 -11.69 37.36 17.97
CA GLN A 34 -12.61 38.34 18.51
C GLN A 34 -12.77 38.19 20.03
N LYS A 35 -12.77 36.94 20.53
CA LYS A 35 -12.84 36.68 21.98
C LYS A 35 -11.58 37.12 22.74
N MET A 36 -10.43 37.19 22.08
CA MET A 36 -9.17 37.66 22.67
C MET A 36 -9.11 39.21 22.82
N GLN A 37 -9.99 39.98 22.15
CA GLN A 37 -10.04 41.43 22.21
C GLN A 37 -11.06 41.95 23.23
N ILE A 38 -11.83 41.07 23.87
CA ILE A 38 -12.85 41.42 24.85
C ILE A 38 -12.23 41.35 26.24
N GLN A 39 -12.33 42.41 27.00
CA GLN A 39 -11.91 42.47 28.41
C GLN A 39 -13.11 42.37 29.35
N ASP A 40 -13.09 41.36 30.20
CA ASP A 40 -14.12 41.21 31.24
C ASP A 40 -13.91 42.21 32.37
N VAL A 41 -14.91 43.00 32.65
CA VAL A 41 -14.90 44.01 33.73
C VAL A 41 -16.08 43.81 34.66
N LYS A 42 -15.96 44.32 35.90
CA LYS A 42 -17.05 44.27 36.87
C LYS A 42 -18.15 45.26 36.50
N TYR A 43 -19.41 44.92 36.80
CA TYR A 43 -20.56 45.79 36.59
C TYR A 43 -20.40 47.18 37.26
N SER A 44 -19.82 47.24 38.47
CA SER A 44 -19.48 48.49 39.15
C SER A 44 -18.54 49.40 38.36
N THR A 45 -17.59 48.81 37.62
CA THR A 45 -16.68 49.56 36.74
C THR A 45 -17.42 50.14 35.56
N PHE A 46 -18.33 49.39 34.94
CA PHE A 46 -19.20 49.87 33.88
C PHE A 46 -20.07 51.07 34.34
N ILE A 47 -20.73 50.97 35.50
CA ILE A 47 -21.53 52.09 36.07
C ILE A 47 -20.64 53.28 36.29
N SER A 48 -19.47 53.14 36.91
CA SER A 48 -18.56 54.27 37.15
C SER A 48 -18.10 54.94 35.84
N GLN A 49 -17.89 54.21 34.78
CA GLN A 49 -17.51 54.70 33.44
C GLN A 49 -18.73 55.44 32.78
N THR A 50 -19.93 54.94 33.01
CA THR A 50 -21.17 55.54 32.50
C THR A 50 -21.42 56.87 33.16
N GLU A 51 -21.32 57.00 34.50
CA GLU A 51 -21.44 58.21 35.25
C GLU A 51 -20.40 59.27 34.86
N LYS A 52 -19.17 58.84 34.54
CA LYS A 52 -18.13 59.74 34.05
C LYS A 52 -18.28 60.15 32.59
N LYS A 53 -19.33 59.66 31.89
CA LYS A 53 -19.65 59.97 30.48
C LYS A 53 -18.52 59.44 29.49
N GLN A 54 -17.76 58.48 29.91
CA GLN A 54 -16.66 57.95 29.13
C GLN A 54 -17.10 56.83 28.18
N VAL A 55 -18.29 56.29 28.31
CA VAL A 55 -18.82 55.23 27.45
C VAL A 55 -19.26 55.82 26.11
N LYS A 56 -18.91 55.16 25.02
CA LYS A 56 -19.21 55.58 23.65
C LYS A 56 -20.44 54.85 23.09
N GLU A 57 -20.40 53.52 23.12
CA GLU A 57 -21.47 52.67 22.61
C GLU A 57 -21.71 51.52 23.60
N VAL A 58 -22.98 51.12 23.78
CA VAL A 58 -23.43 50.09 24.70
C VAL A 58 -24.41 49.18 23.95
N GLU A 59 -24.13 47.90 23.97
CA GLU A 59 -25.05 46.87 23.48
C GLU A 59 -25.53 46.04 24.67
N VAL A 60 -26.80 46.08 24.95
CA VAL A 60 -27.43 45.35 26.05
C VAL A 60 -27.96 44.05 25.52
N GLN A 61 -27.29 42.93 25.86
CA GLN A 61 -27.69 41.59 25.51
C GLN A 61 -28.49 40.92 26.63
N GLU A 62 -28.99 39.73 26.41
CA GLU A 62 -29.84 39.02 27.37
C GLU A 62 -29.16 38.81 28.72
N ASN A 63 -27.92 38.38 28.75
CA ASN A 63 -27.15 38.01 29.95
C ASN A 63 -25.92 38.89 30.21
N LYS A 64 -25.56 39.78 29.27
CA LYS A 64 -24.34 40.58 29.33
C LYS A 64 -24.54 41.97 28.69
N ILE A 65 -23.66 42.89 29.03
CA ILE A 65 -23.57 44.24 28.46
C ILE A 65 -22.17 44.32 27.82
N VAL A 66 -22.16 44.68 26.57
CA VAL A 66 -20.90 44.92 25.80
C VAL A 66 -20.82 46.41 25.56
N PHE A 67 -19.67 47.01 25.84
CA PHE A 67 -19.51 48.46 25.68
C PHE A 67 -18.11 48.86 25.22
N THR A 68 -18.01 50.04 24.62
CA THR A 68 -16.74 50.65 24.20
C THR A 68 -16.57 52.00 24.88
N LEU A 69 -15.33 52.38 25.19
CA LEU A 69 -15.00 53.67 25.77
C LEU A 69 -14.66 54.69 24.68
N LYS A 70 -14.73 56.01 24.99
CA LYS A 70 -14.39 57.09 24.05
C LYS A 70 -12.91 57.20 23.77
N ASP A 71 -12.08 56.80 24.74
CA ASP A 71 -10.61 56.95 24.72
C ASP A 71 -9.88 55.63 24.38
N ASP A 72 -10.60 54.50 24.20
CA ASP A 72 -10.02 53.19 23.93
C ASP A 72 -10.94 52.41 22.98
N ASP A 73 -10.34 51.88 21.89
CA ASP A 73 -11.06 51.03 20.90
C ASP A 73 -11.23 49.57 21.36
N LYS A 74 -10.96 49.28 22.63
CA LYS A 74 -11.18 47.94 23.20
C LYS A 74 -12.66 47.71 23.51
N ILE A 75 -13.06 46.44 23.36
CA ILE A 75 -14.40 45.99 23.68
C ILE A 75 -14.39 45.44 25.11
N TYR A 76 -15.26 45.99 25.95
CA TYR A 76 -15.45 45.58 27.34
C TYR A 76 -16.75 44.80 27.49
N GLU A 77 -16.71 43.75 28.31
CA GLU A 77 -17.88 42.92 28.59
C GLU A 77 -18.13 42.87 30.10
N THR A 78 -19.38 42.95 30.51
CA THR A 78 -19.79 42.75 31.90
C THR A 78 -21.11 41.99 31.99
N ALA A 79 -21.32 41.23 33.07
CA ALA A 79 -22.57 40.52 33.30
C ALA A 79 -23.71 41.56 33.52
N LYS A 80 -24.85 41.32 32.88
CA LYS A 80 -26.05 42.13 33.09
C LYS A 80 -26.60 41.86 34.48
N MET A 81 -26.80 42.95 35.25
CA MET A 81 -27.51 42.91 36.53
C MET A 81 -28.91 43.46 36.37
N ASN A 82 -29.82 43.12 37.28
CA ASN A 82 -31.17 43.62 37.26
C ASN A 82 -31.18 45.06 37.85
N ASP A 83 -30.89 46.06 37.02
CA ASP A 83 -30.81 47.45 37.38
C ASP A 83 -31.94 48.20 36.63
N PRO A 84 -33.03 48.62 37.33
CA PRO A 84 -34.14 49.33 36.72
C PRO A 84 -33.75 50.71 36.17
N GLU A 85 -32.71 51.34 36.73
CA GLU A 85 -32.23 52.64 36.35
C GLU A 85 -31.19 52.65 35.23
N LEU A 86 -30.83 51.47 34.70
CA LEU A 86 -29.80 51.37 33.68
C LEU A 86 -30.07 52.23 32.44
N ILE A 87 -31.30 52.23 31.96
CA ILE A 87 -31.68 52.96 30.74
C ILE A 87 -31.59 54.48 30.98
N ASP A 88 -32.01 54.91 32.13
CA ASP A 88 -31.98 56.36 32.50
C ASP A 88 -30.53 56.85 32.61
N ARG A 89 -29.67 56.08 33.27
CA ARG A 89 -28.22 56.35 33.38
C ARG A 89 -27.55 56.40 32.05
N LEU A 90 -27.88 55.46 31.13
CA LEU A 90 -27.34 55.45 29.78
C LEU A 90 -27.75 56.60 28.95
N SER A 91 -29.04 57.06 29.10
CA SER A 91 -29.58 58.22 28.45
C SER A 91 -28.89 59.52 28.94
N GLU A 92 -28.65 59.66 30.25
CA GLU A 92 -27.94 60.77 30.84
C GLU A 92 -26.46 60.85 30.51
N SER A 93 -25.85 59.70 30.27
CA SER A 93 -24.41 59.57 29.86
C SER A 93 -24.15 60.04 28.43
N GLY A 94 -25.21 60.11 27.59
CA GLY A 94 -25.10 60.43 26.17
C GLY A 94 -24.42 59.31 25.34
N ALA A 95 -24.32 58.12 25.88
CA ALA A 95 -23.84 56.93 25.15
C ALA A 95 -24.91 56.47 24.14
N LYS A 96 -24.47 55.96 22.98
CA LYS A 96 -25.39 55.30 22.08
C LYS A 96 -25.62 53.85 22.59
N PHE A 97 -26.86 53.49 22.81
CA PHE A 97 -27.22 52.17 23.31
C PHE A 97 -28.26 51.50 22.42
N SER A 98 -28.11 50.18 22.26
CA SER A 98 -29.02 49.32 21.52
C SER A 98 -29.25 48.01 22.27
N GLY A 99 -30.40 47.41 22.05
CA GLY A 99 -30.66 46.03 22.48
C GLY A 99 -30.30 45.04 21.37
N GLU A 100 -29.89 43.85 21.73
CA GLU A 100 -29.64 42.78 20.78
C GLU A 100 -30.96 42.34 20.15
N ILE A 101 -31.07 42.46 18.82
CA ILE A 101 -32.17 41.85 18.06
C ILE A 101 -31.70 40.45 17.69
N ASN A 102 -32.07 39.45 18.49
CA ASN A 102 -31.77 38.04 18.20
C ASN A 102 -32.63 37.57 17.01
N GLU A 103 -32.13 37.71 15.81
CA GLU A 103 -32.62 36.91 14.68
C GLU A 103 -32.11 35.47 14.85
N THR A 104 -32.73 34.70 15.72
CA THR A 104 -32.39 33.28 15.89
C THR A 104 -32.81 32.54 14.64
N MET A 105 -31.82 32.04 13.90
CA MET A 105 -32.10 31.04 12.85
C MET A 105 -32.92 29.91 13.47
N SER A 106 -33.93 29.44 12.74
CA SER A 106 -34.79 28.38 13.27
C SER A 106 -33.89 27.18 13.72
N PRO A 107 -34.21 26.53 14.86
CA PRO A 107 -33.44 25.38 15.38
C PRO A 107 -33.22 24.30 14.35
N LEU A 108 -34.18 24.11 13.45
CA LEU A 108 -34.08 23.19 12.30
C LEU A 108 -33.03 23.61 11.28
N ALA A 109 -32.95 24.90 10.96
CA ALA A 109 -31.98 25.42 10.00
C ALA A 109 -30.54 25.32 10.54
N SER A 110 -30.35 25.66 11.84
CA SER A 110 -29.03 25.51 12.48
C SER A 110 -28.60 24.05 12.59
N PHE A 111 -29.50 23.11 12.90
CA PHE A 111 -29.22 21.68 12.92
C PHE A 111 -28.83 21.13 11.53
N LEU A 112 -29.59 21.51 10.49
CA LEU A 112 -29.29 21.08 9.10
C LEU A 112 -27.92 21.61 8.64
N LEU A 113 -27.61 22.87 8.98
CA LEU A 113 -26.38 23.52 8.53
C LEU A 113 -25.14 22.98 9.28
N THR A 114 -25.32 22.68 10.58
CA THR A 114 -24.20 22.21 11.43
C THR A 114 -23.88 20.72 11.27
N TRP A 115 -24.90 19.88 11.10
CA TRP A 115 -24.76 18.43 11.10
C TRP A 115 -24.96 17.77 9.73
N ILE A 116 -26.00 18.15 9.01
CA ILE A 116 -26.37 17.46 7.75
C ILE A 116 -25.52 17.94 6.58
N PHE A 117 -25.31 19.26 6.47
CA PHE A 117 -24.53 19.83 5.37
C PHE A 117 -23.07 19.29 5.33
N PRO A 118 -22.29 19.22 6.43
CA PRO A 118 -20.95 18.62 6.40
C PRO A 118 -20.96 17.15 5.98
N ILE A 119 -21.92 16.37 6.47
CA ILE A 119 -22.05 14.95 6.12
C ILE A 119 -22.31 14.78 4.61
N LEU A 120 -23.25 15.53 4.05
CA LEU A 120 -23.54 15.51 2.62
C LEU A 120 -22.34 16.00 1.78
N LEU A 121 -21.64 17.02 2.25
CA LEU A 121 -20.44 17.55 1.61
C LEU A 121 -19.34 16.49 1.60
N PHE A 122 -19.08 15.81 2.73
CA PHE A 122 -18.10 14.73 2.82
C PHE A 122 -18.50 13.52 1.97
N MET A 123 -19.77 13.15 1.93
CA MET A 123 -20.26 12.08 1.03
C MET A 123 -20.07 12.46 -0.46
N TRP A 124 -20.36 13.70 -0.82
CA TRP A 124 -20.20 14.17 -2.19
C TRP A 124 -18.71 14.27 -2.59
N LEU A 125 -17.86 14.82 -1.70
CA LEU A 125 -16.41 14.84 -1.91
C LEU A 125 -15.84 13.41 -1.98
N GLY A 126 -16.28 12.53 -1.09
CA GLY A 126 -15.86 11.12 -1.07
C GLY A 126 -16.19 10.40 -2.37
N LYS A 127 -17.40 10.56 -2.90
CA LYS A 127 -17.79 10.01 -4.21
C LYS A 127 -16.95 10.61 -5.36
N ARG A 128 -16.66 11.89 -5.31
CA ARG A 128 -15.86 12.57 -6.35
C ARG A 128 -14.38 12.17 -6.30
N MET A 129 -13.81 12.03 -5.08
CA MET A 129 -12.45 11.52 -4.88
C MET A 129 -12.34 10.05 -5.28
N GLN A 130 -13.32 9.23 -4.96
CA GLN A 130 -13.36 7.81 -5.34
C GLN A 130 -13.33 7.63 -6.85
N LYS A 131 -14.08 8.45 -7.61
CA LYS A 131 -14.08 8.42 -9.07
C LYS A 131 -12.73 8.86 -9.68
N SER A 132 -12.06 9.85 -9.08
CA SER A 132 -10.75 10.35 -9.53
C SER A 132 -9.57 9.44 -9.13
N LEU A 133 -9.70 8.67 -8.04
CA LEU A 133 -8.71 7.71 -7.56
C LEU A 133 -8.85 6.34 -8.23
N MET A 134 -10.06 5.94 -8.62
CA MET A 134 -10.29 4.70 -9.37
C MET A 134 -9.74 4.76 -10.80
N ASP A 135 -9.73 5.94 -11.44
CA ASP A 135 -9.22 6.09 -12.82
C ASP A 135 -7.69 6.22 -12.91
N LYS A 136 -6.97 6.43 -11.82
CA LYS A 136 -5.51 6.71 -11.85
C LYS A 136 -4.62 5.81 -10.99
N SER A 137 -5.18 5.10 -10.06
CA SER A 137 -4.41 4.16 -9.23
C SER A 137 -5.42 3.33 -8.45
N GLY A 138 -5.43 2.04 -8.60
CA GLY A 138 -6.37 1.13 -7.95
C GLY A 138 -6.30 1.10 -6.42
N GLY A 139 -6.36 2.24 -5.74
CA GLY A 139 -6.23 2.30 -4.30
C GLY A 139 -6.73 3.59 -3.67
N GLY A 140 -7.98 3.63 -3.25
CA GLY A 140 -8.50 4.65 -2.33
C GLY A 140 -8.07 4.39 -0.87
N ALA A 141 -8.21 5.38 0.03
CA ALA A 141 -7.81 5.31 1.44
C ALA A 141 -8.36 4.07 2.21
N GLY A 142 -9.51 3.52 1.78
CA GLY A 142 -10.02 2.21 2.24
C GLY A 142 -9.20 1.03 1.72
N SER A 143 -8.50 1.17 0.59
CA SER A 143 -7.61 0.17 0.02
C SER A 143 -6.27 0.09 0.76
N MET A 144 -5.82 1.13 1.47
CA MET A 144 -4.62 1.01 2.29
C MET A 144 -4.80 0.00 3.43
N MET A 145 -5.98 -0.04 4.04
CA MET A 145 -6.25 -0.98 5.14
C MET A 145 -6.59 -2.40 4.64
N PHE A 146 -7.18 -2.53 3.44
CA PHE A 146 -7.45 -3.81 2.78
C PHE A 146 -6.38 -4.22 1.75
N GLY A 147 -5.47 -3.32 1.37
CA GLY A 147 -4.39 -3.57 0.43
C GLY A 147 -3.13 -4.19 1.03
N MET A 148 -3.01 -4.23 2.36
CA MET A 148 -1.85 -4.79 3.05
C MET A 148 -1.66 -6.31 2.85
N GLY A 149 -2.69 -7.01 2.39
CA GLY A 149 -2.61 -8.44 2.06
C GLY A 149 -2.38 -8.76 0.59
N LYS A 150 -2.17 -7.76 -0.29
CA LYS A 150 -1.88 -8.03 -1.70
C LYS A 150 -0.44 -8.48 -1.89
N SER A 151 -0.26 -9.52 -2.67
CA SER A 151 1.05 -10.00 -3.07
C SER A 151 1.77 -8.94 -3.92
N ASN A 152 3.01 -8.62 -3.55
CA ASN A 152 3.91 -7.79 -4.37
C ASN A 152 4.67 -8.63 -5.40
N ALA A 153 4.19 -9.84 -5.73
CA ALA A 153 4.82 -10.68 -6.73
C ALA A 153 5.05 -9.91 -8.02
N LYS A 154 6.27 -9.90 -8.48
CA LYS A 154 6.62 -9.29 -9.76
C LYS A 154 6.12 -10.19 -10.86
N ILE A 155 5.09 -9.74 -11.58
CA ILE A 155 4.58 -10.43 -12.76
C ILE A 155 5.47 -10.04 -13.94
N TYR A 156 6.32 -10.94 -14.37
CA TYR A 156 7.03 -10.79 -15.62
C TYR A 156 6.13 -11.35 -16.74
N VAL A 157 5.25 -10.48 -17.26
CA VAL A 157 4.52 -10.82 -18.48
C VAL A 157 5.55 -10.83 -19.62
N GLN A 158 5.47 -11.87 -20.47
CA GLN A 158 6.27 -12.03 -21.68
C GLN A 158 6.83 -10.71 -22.23
N SER A 159 8.12 -10.48 -22.06
CA SER A 159 8.85 -9.62 -22.99
C SER A 159 9.40 -10.51 -24.09
N THR A 160 9.34 -10.07 -25.32
CA THR A 160 9.99 -10.69 -26.49
C THR A 160 11.49 -10.98 -26.30
N ASN A 161 12.06 -10.58 -25.17
CA ASN A 161 13.45 -10.79 -24.74
C ASN A 161 13.54 -11.62 -23.45
N GLY A 162 12.69 -12.62 -23.25
CA GLY A 162 12.77 -13.54 -22.11
C GLY A 162 14.10 -14.30 -22.08
N ILE A 163 14.63 -14.54 -20.88
CA ILE A 163 15.80 -15.43 -20.68
C ILE A 163 15.42 -16.84 -21.13
N LYS A 164 16.25 -17.45 -21.96
CA LYS A 164 16.08 -18.83 -22.45
C LYS A 164 17.15 -19.76 -21.90
N PHE A 165 16.98 -21.06 -22.08
CA PHE A 165 17.99 -22.05 -21.70
C PHE A 165 19.34 -21.82 -22.41
N SER A 166 19.35 -21.25 -23.60
CA SER A 166 20.56 -20.82 -24.30
C SER A 166 21.35 -19.71 -23.58
N ASP A 167 20.69 -18.94 -22.72
CA ASP A 167 21.32 -17.88 -21.93
C ASP A 167 21.83 -18.38 -20.58
N VAL A 168 21.47 -19.61 -20.20
CA VAL A 168 21.93 -20.30 -18.99
C VAL A 168 22.97 -21.31 -19.41
N ALA A 169 24.22 -21.09 -19.07
CA ALA A 169 25.31 -22.01 -19.36
C ALA A 169 25.59 -22.92 -18.17
N GLY A 170 26.04 -24.11 -18.44
CA GLY A 170 26.17 -25.18 -17.45
C GLY A 170 24.80 -25.75 -17.07
N GLU A 171 24.75 -26.56 -16.02
CA GLU A 171 23.51 -27.09 -15.45
C GLU A 171 22.70 -27.94 -16.45
N ASP A 172 23.38 -28.71 -17.31
CA ASP A 172 22.71 -29.42 -18.40
C ASP A 172 21.74 -30.47 -17.87
N GLU A 173 22.09 -31.20 -16.79
CA GLU A 173 21.21 -32.15 -16.12
C GLU A 173 19.96 -31.46 -15.52
N ALA A 174 20.12 -30.29 -14.88
CA ALA A 174 18.98 -29.51 -14.35
C ALA A 174 18.09 -29.03 -15.49
N LYS A 175 18.65 -28.59 -16.62
CA LYS A 175 17.89 -28.19 -17.81
C LYS A 175 17.09 -29.34 -18.40
N GLU A 176 17.70 -30.54 -18.53
CA GLU A 176 17.04 -31.74 -19.04
C GLU A 176 15.84 -32.12 -18.16
N ASN A 177 16.01 -32.09 -16.83
CA ASN A 177 14.94 -32.32 -15.87
C ASN A 177 13.81 -31.31 -15.98
N LEU A 178 14.11 -30.04 -16.31
CA LEU A 178 13.14 -28.97 -16.44
C LEU A 178 12.51 -28.88 -17.84
N GLN A 179 13.13 -29.49 -18.86
CA GLN A 179 12.60 -29.54 -20.22
C GLN A 179 11.23 -30.20 -20.26
N GLU A 180 11.03 -31.25 -19.47
CA GLU A 180 9.75 -31.93 -19.35
C GLU A 180 8.61 -30.99 -18.88
N ILE A 181 8.93 -30.04 -18.02
CA ILE A 181 7.99 -29.03 -17.57
C ILE A 181 7.65 -28.05 -18.70
N VAL A 182 8.66 -27.65 -19.45
CA VAL A 182 8.47 -26.79 -20.64
C VAL A 182 7.56 -27.47 -21.65
N ASP A 183 7.83 -28.74 -21.96
CA ASP A 183 7.04 -29.54 -22.89
C ASP A 183 5.58 -29.70 -22.43
N TYR A 184 5.38 -29.94 -21.14
CA TYR A 184 4.03 -29.98 -20.56
C TYR A 184 3.28 -28.66 -20.69
N LEU A 185 3.94 -27.53 -20.40
CA LEU A 185 3.30 -26.22 -20.50
C LEU A 185 2.96 -25.83 -21.94
N HIS A 186 3.72 -26.37 -22.91
CA HIS A 186 3.42 -26.21 -24.34
C HIS A 186 2.21 -27.02 -24.80
N ASP A 187 2.10 -28.28 -24.36
CA ASP A 187 0.98 -29.16 -24.74
C ASP A 187 0.50 -30.03 -23.54
N PRO A 188 -0.29 -29.47 -22.65
CA PRO A 188 -0.83 -30.20 -21.50
C PRO A 188 -1.72 -31.39 -21.90
N ASN A 189 -2.34 -31.32 -23.08
CA ASN A 189 -3.28 -32.39 -23.54
C ASN A 189 -2.58 -33.68 -23.89
N LYS A 190 -1.36 -33.62 -24.42
CA LYS A 190 -0.53 -34.78 -24.71
C LYS A 190 -0.35 -35.66 -23.48
N TYR A 191 -0.06 -35.06 -22.34
CA TYR A 191 0.14 -35.74 -21.06
C TYR A 191 -1.14 -36.28 -20.46
N LYS A 192 -2.26 -35.55 -20.59
CA LYS A 192 -3.57 -36.02 -20.17
C LYS A 192 -4.02 -37.28 -20.93
N THR A 193 -3.75 -37.33 -22.23
CA THR A 193 -4.16 -38.44 -23.10
C THR A 193 -3.52 -39.75 -22.70
N ILE A 194 -2.25 -39.72 -22.24
CA ILE A 194 -1.50 -40.88 -21.78
C ILE A 194 -1.69 -41.19 -20.29
N GLY A 195 -2.52 -40.40 -19.59
CA GLY A 195 -2.78 -40.57 -18.15
C GLY A 195 -1.59 -40.20 -17.25
N ALA A 196 -0.61 -39.45 -17.76
CA ALA A 196 0.51 -38.97 -16.97
C ALA A 196 0.11 -37.82 -16.07
N SER A 197 0.46 -37.87 -14.78
CA SER A 197 0.30 -36.80 -13.84
C SER A 197 1.60 -36.00 -13.77
N MET A 198 1.50 -34.68 -14.03
CA MET A 198 2.66 -33.81 -13.86
C MET A 198 2.83 -33.38 -12.39
N PRO A 199 4.07 -33.17 -11.95
CA PRO A 199 4.33 -32.61 -10.62
C PRO A 199 3.71 -31.23 -10.49
N LYS A 200 3.04 -30.99 -9.36
CA LYS A 200 2.48 -29.67 -9.05
C LYS A 200 3.57 -28.67 -8.70
N GLY A 201 4.63 -29.14 -8.07
CA GLY A 201 5.73 -28.33 -7.62
C GLY A 201 7.09 -28.98 -7.81
N VAL A 202 8.08 -28.16 -8.16
CA VAL A 202 9.46 -28.54 -8.34
C VAL A 202 10.34 -27.71 -7.43
N LEU A 203 11.24 -28.37 -6.71
CA LEU A 203 12.17 -27.74 -5.79
C LEU A 203 13.58 -27.71 -6.40
N LEU A 204 14.09 -26.53 -6.70
CA LEU A 204 15.46 -26.28 -7.10
C LEU A 204 16.35 -26.23 -5.86
N VAL A 205 17.30 -27.17 -5.76
CA VAL A 205 18.15 -27.32 -4.57
C VAL A 205 19.62 -27.14 -4.95
N GLY A 206 20.32 -26.28 -4.24
CA GLY A 206 21.76 -26.13 -4.47
C GLY A 206 22.37 -24.93 -3.76
N PRO A 207 23.70 -24.78 -3.78
CA PRO A 207 24.41 -23.70 -3.13
C PRO A 207 23.95 -22.31 -3.62
N PRO A 208 24.16 -21.25 -2.84
CA PRO A 208 23.89 -19.90 -3.32
C PRO A 208 24.77 -19.56 -4.53
N GLY A 209 24.22 -18.77 -5.46
CA GLY A 209 24.96 -18.32 -6.65
C GLY A 209 24.98 -19.30 -7.83
N THR A 210 24.38 -20.49 -7.74
CA THR A 210 24.34 -21.47 -8.84
C THR A 210 23.32 -21.14 -9.95
N GLY A 211 22.59 -20.01 -9.84
CA GLY A 211 21.71 -19.58 -10.93
C GLY A 211 20.27 -20.10 -10.87
N LYS A 212 19.80 -20.65 -9.74
CA LYS A 212 18.44 -21.20 -9.57
C LYS A 212 17.34 -20.25 -10.04
N THR A 213 17.41 -18.99 -9.64
CA THR A 213 16.45 -17.95 -10.05
C THR A 213 16.50 -17.69 -11.57
N MET A 214 17.70 -17.73 -12.17
CA MET A 214 17.86 -17.54 -13.60
C MET A 214 17.35 -18.76 -14.38
N LEU A 215 17.56 -19.95 -13.87
CA LEU A 215 17.05 -21.19 -14.45
C LEU A 215 15.52 -21.23 -14.43
N ALA A 216 14.88 -20.82 -13.31
CA ALA A 216 13.42 -20.71 -13.23
C ALA A 216 12.84 -19.72 -14.25
N LYS A 217 13.51 -18.57 -14.45
CA LYS A 217 13.12 -17.60 -15.49
C LYS A 217 13.29 -18.18 -16.90
N ALA A 218 14.33 -18.98 -17.13
CA ALA A 218 14.56 -19.61 -18.42
C ALA A 218 13.48 -20.65 -18.75
N VAL A 219 13.00 -21.41 -17.77
CA VAL A 219 11.85 -22.32 -17.95
C VAL A 219 10.60 -21.54 -18.41
N ALA A 220 10.31 -20.41 -17.78
CA ALA A 220 9.18 -19.58 -18.19
C ALA A 220 9.37 -18.95 -19.59
N GLY A 221 10.59 -18.52 -19.91
CA GLY A 221 10.92 -17.97 -21.23
C GLY A 221 10.84 -19.00 -22.35
N GLU A 222 11.27 -20.26 -22.10
CA GLU A 222 11.11 -21.37 -23.06
C GLU A 222 9.64 -21.76 -23.21
N SER A 223 8.89 -21.86 -22.09
CA SER A 223 7.47 -22.23 -22.10
C SER A 223 6.57 -21.13 -22.64
N ASN A 224 7.09 -19.91 -22.77
CA ASN A 224 6.34 -18.74 -23.21
C ASN A 224 5.08 -18.46 -22.36
N VAL A 225 5.15 -18.63 -21.03
CA VAL A 225 4.07 -18.43 -20.09
C VAL A 225 4.38 -17.30 -19.10
N PRO A 226 3.36 -16.68 -18.47
CA PRO A 226 3.55 -15.70 -17.41
C PRO A 226 4.37 -16.27 -16.24
N PHE A 227 5.25 -15.44 -15.69
CA PHE A 227 6.12 -15.78 -14.59
C PHE A 227 5.86 -14.87 -13.39
N PHE A 228 5.42 -15.45 -12.29
CA PHE A 228 5.24 -14.78 -11.01
C PHE A 228 6.44 -15.07 -10.14
N SER A 229 7.16 -14.04 -9.68
CA SER A 229 8.33 -14.22 -8.83
C SER A 229 8.15 -13.50 -7.51
N ILE A 230 8.37 -14.21 -6.42
CA ILE A 230 8.32 -13.69 -5.06
C ILE A 230 9.43 -14.33 -4.23
N SER A 231 9.99 -13.59 -3.26
CA SER A 231 10.89 -14.17 -2.27
C SER A 231 10.09 -14.67 -1.06
N GLY A 232 10.51 -15.79 -0.46
CA GLY A 232 9.95 -16.29 0.79
C GLY A 232 9.97 -15.25 1.92
N SER A 233 10.97 -14.38 1.93
CA SER A 233 11.06 -13.26 2.87
C SER A 233 9.93 -12.24 2.73
N GLU A 234 9.35 -12.07 1.54
CA GLU A 234 8.24 -11.14 1.30
C GLU A 234 6.91 -11.61 1.92
N PHE A 235 6.83 -12.88 2.33
CA PHE A 235 5.69 -13.42 3.06
C PHE A 235 5.81 -13.23 4.57
N VAL A 236 7.02 -12.96 5.08
CA VAL A 236 7.24 -12.74 6.53
C VAL A 236 6.90 -11.30 6.86
N GLU A 237 5.82 -11.10 7.59
CA GLU A 237 5.30 -9.79 7.97
C GLU A 237 5.23 -9.64 9.48
N MET A 238 5.14 -8.39 9.96
CA MET A 238 5.01 -8.12 11.41
C MET A 238 3.61 -8.44 11.96
N PHE A 239 2.60 -8.50 11.08
CA PHE A 239 1.21 -8.72 11.48
C PHE A 239 0.74 -10.13 11.13
N VAL A 240 0.23 -10.84 12.11
CA VAL A 240 -0.27 -12.22 11.96
C VAL A 240 -1.38 -12.27 10.90
N GLY A 241 -1.25 -13.23 9.97
CA GLY A 241 -2.20 -13.47 8.89
C GLY A 241 -1.97 -12.68 7.60
N MET A 242 -1.04 -11.73 7.58
CA MET A 242 -0.72 -10.99 6.35
C MET A 242 0.01 -11.85 5.33
N GLY A 243 0.98 -12.65 5.77
CA GLY A 243 1.69 -13.58 4.91
C GLY A 243 0.73 -14.60 4.26
N ALA A 244 -0.17 -15.17 5.04
CA ALA A 244 -1.21 -16.07 4.53
C ALA A 244 -2.15 -15.38 3.51
N SER A 245 -2.47 -14.12 3.71
CA SER A 245 -3.28 -13.34 2.76
C SER A 245 -2.54 -13.10 1.44
N LYS A 246 -1.22 -12.81 1.50
CA LYS A 246 -0.37 -12.68 0.30
C LYS A 246 -0.27 -13.97 -0.49
N VAL A 247 -0.14 -15.11 0.20
CA VAL A 247 -0.15 -16.43 -0.44
C VAL A 247 -1.46 -16.63 -1.21
N ARG A 248 -2.62 -16.42 -0.57
CA ARG A 248 -3.93 -16.55 -1.23
C ARG A 248 -4.06 -15.65 -2.46
N ASP A 249 -3.63 -14.40 -2.35
CA ASP A 249 -3.70 -13.44 -3.45
C ASP A 249 -2.79 -13.85 -4.62
N LEU A 250 -1.56 -14.30 -4.35
CA LEU A 250 -0.63 -14.80 -5.35
C LEU A 250 -1.24 -15.97 -6.13
N PHE A 251 -1.77 -16.97 -5.41
CA PHE A 251 -2.35 -18.16 -6.04
C PHE A 251 -3.65 -17.85 -6.80
N LYS A 252 -4.44 -16.90 -6.32
CA LYS A 252 -5.60 -16.39 -7.06
C LYS A 252 -5.18 -15.76 -8.39
N GLN A 253 -4.18 -14.87 -8.37
CA GLN A 253 -3.65 -14.24 -9.59
C GLN A 253 -3.06 -15.29 -10.55
N ALA A 254 -2.36 -16.29 -10.03
CA ALA A 254 -1.81 -17.36 -10.85
C ALA A 254 -2.92 -18.20 -11.54
N LYS A 255 -3.99 -18.52 -10.81
CA LYS A 255 -5.16 -19.23 -11.40
C LYS A 255 -5.84 -18.39 -12.51
N GLU A 256 -5.92 -17.08 -12.35
CA GLU A 256 -6.50 -16.17 -13.36
C GLU A 256 -5.63 -16.04 -14.62
N LYS A 257 -4.31 -16.32 -14.50
CA LYS A 257 -3.33 -16.18 -15.57
C LYS A 257 -2.79 -17.51 -16.08
N ALA A 258 -3.41 -18.61 -15.73
CA ALA A 258 -2.99 -19.94 -16.19
C ALA A 258 -3.12 -20.07 -17.74
N PRO A 259 -2.17 -20.76 -18.42
CA PRO A 259 -1.01 -21.43 -17.86
C PRO A 259 0.09 -20.45 -17.41
N CYS A 260 0.73 -20.71 -16.26
CA CYS A 260 1.76 -19.85 -15.70
C CYS A 260 2.71 -20.59 -14.76
N ILE A 261 3.83 -19.96 -14.45
CA ILE A 261 4.78 -20.43 -13.44
C ILE A 261 4.77 -19.49 -12.24
N VAL A 262 4.65 -20.04 -11.03
CA VAL A 262 4.86 -19.33 -9.75
C VAL A 262 6.22 -19.75 -9.21
N PHE A 263 7.12 -18.79 -9.04
CA PHE A 263 8.45 -19.03 -8.48
C PHE A 263 8.58 -18.41 -7.10
N ILE A 264 8.94 -19.23 -6.12
CA ILE A 264 9.18 -18.82 -4.74
C ILE A 264 10.66 -19.01 -4.44
N ASP A 265 11.41 -17.92 -4.38
CA ASP A 265 12.81 -17.97 -3.99
C ASP A 265 12.95 -18.04 -2.47
N GLU A 266 14.02 -18.66 -1.98
CA GLU A 266 14.31 -18.79 -0.54
C GLU A 266 13.12 -19.37 0.26
N ILE A 267 12.52 -20.45 -0.23
CA ILE A 267 11.35 -21.07 0.39
C ILE A 267 11.61 -21.50 1.85
N ASP A 268 12.86 -21.75 2.21
CA ASP A 268 13.27 -22.07 3.58
C ASP A 268 13.01 -20.94 4.58
N THR A 269 12.79 -19.72 4.14
CA THR A 269 12.41 -18.60 5.01
C THR A 269 11.06 -18.81 5.68
N ILE A 270 10.09 -19.40 4.97
CA ILE A 270 8.75 -19.73 5.49
C ILE A 270 8.58 -21.21 5.79
N GLY A 271 9.33 -22.06 5.13
CA GLY A 271 9.22 -23.52 5.17
C GLY A 271 10.14 -24.22 6.15
N LYS A 272 10.73 -23.53 7.13
CA LYS A 272 11.64 -24.14 8.10
C LYS A 272 10.94 -25.10 9.04
N LYS A 273 11.61 -26.25 9.40
CA LYS A 273 11.16 -27.21 10.42
C LYS A 273 10.84 -26.53 11.74
N ARG A 274 9.89 -27.07 12.48
CA ARG A 274 9.49 -26.62 13.81
C ARG A 274 10.59 -26.96 14.82
N ASP A 275 11.24 -25.96 15.38
CA ASP A 275 12.31 -26.13 16.39
C ASP A 275 11.78 -26.20 17.85
N GLY A 276 10.50 -26.46 18.05
CA GLY A 276 9.91 -26.66 19.40
C GLY A 276 9.97 -25.48 20.37
N GLN A 277 10.45 -24.31 19.94
CA GLN A 277 10.46 -23.10 20.78
C GLN A 277 9.09 -22.43 20.79
N ILE A 278 8.52 -22.32 21.97
CA ILE A 278 7.25 -21.63 22.26
C ILE A 278 7.51 -20.13 22.16
N GLY A 279 6.92 -19.50 21.15
CA GLY A 279 6.85 -18.03 21.03
C GLY A 279 7.64 -17.44 19.85
N GLY A 280 6.93 -16.98 18.82
CA GLY A 280 7.45 -16.11 17.77
C GLY A 280 7.35 -16.62 16.34
N ASN A 281 6.80 -17.80 16.09
CA ASN A 281 6.70 -18.37 14.73
C ASN A 281 5.27 -18.51 14.18
N ASP A 282 4.26 -18.02 14.89
CA ASP A 282 2.84 -18.23 14.54
C ASP A 282 2.52 -17.72 13.13
N GLU A 283 3.11 -16.61 12.71
CA GLU A 283 2.87 -16.08 11.37
C GLU A 283 3.51 -16.92 10.27
N ARG A 284 4.75 -17.36 10.47
CA ARG A 284 5.43 -18.24 9.48
C ARG A 284 4.70 -19.56 9.34
N GLU A 285 4.27 -20.13 10.46
CA GLU A 285 3.51 -21.38 10.48
C GLU A 285 2.15 -21.20 9.78
N GLN A 286 1.45 -20.10 10.03
CA GLN A 286 0.19 -19.79 9.38
C GLN A 286 0.38 -19.58 7.86
N THR A 287 1.45 -18.90 7.47
CA THR A 287 1.82 -18.70 6.06
C THR A 287 2.16 -20.02 5.37
N LEU A 288 2.97 -20.87 6.02
CA LEU A 288 3.30 -22.19 5.52
C LEU A 288 2.03 -23.05 5.35
N ASN A 289 1.18 -23.11 6.36
CA ASN A 289 -0.07 -23.87 6.31
C ASN A 289 -0.98 -23.37 5.17
N GLN A 290 -1.03 -22.05 4.94
CA GLN A 290 -1.78 -21.49 3.81
C GLN A 290 -1.16 -21.91 2.48
N LEU A 291 0.16 -21.87 2.35
CA LEU A 291 0.85 -22.34 1.13
C LEU A 291 0.53 -23.81 0.84
N LEU A 292 0.62 -24.66 1.86
CA LEU A 292 0.27 -26.09 1.73
C LEU A 292 -1.18 -26.28 1.30
N THR A 293 -2.10 -25.49 1.88
CA THR A 293 -3.54 -25.53 1.54
C THR A 293 -3.78 -25.11 0.09
N GLU A 294 -3.10 -24.05 -0.38
CA GLU A 294 -3.24 -23.61 -1.77
C GLU A 294 -2.66 -24.65 -2.74
N MET A 295 -1.53 -25.29 -2.40
CA MET A 295 -0.94 -26.36 -3.22
C MET A 295 -1.84 -27.61 -3.29
N ASP A 296 -2.44 -27.99 -2.16
CA ASP A 296 -3.36 -29.13 -2.10
C ASP A 296 -4.65 -28.82 -2.88
N GLY A 297 -5.14 -27.58 -2.82
CA GLY A 297 -6.33 -27.11 -3.53
C GLY A 297 -6.18 -26.96 -5.05
N PHE A 298 -5.00 -27.25 -5.61
CA PHE A 298 -4.83 -27.42 -7.06
C PHE A 298 -5.31 -28.81 -7.49
N GLU A 299 -6.63 -29.00 -7.58
CA GLU A 299 -7.18 -30.20 -8.20
C GLU A 299 -7.02 -30.12 -9.72
N GLY A 300 -6.18 -30.98 -10.25
CA GLY A 300 -6.11 -31.31 -11.68
C GLY A 300 -5.82 -30.15 -12.64
N ASN A 301 -4.57 -30.07 -13.11
CA ASN A 301 -4.21 -29.53 -14.43
C ASN A 301 -4.71 -28.12 -14.83
N ASN A 302 -4.73 -27.15 -13.91
CA ASN A 302 -5.04 -25.76 -14.30
C ASN A 302 -3.88 -25.05 -15.01
N GLY A 303 -2.79 -25.78 -15.38
CA GLY A 303 -1.64 -25.21 -16.07
C GLY A 303 -0.76 -24.31 -15.17
N VAL A 304 -0.93 -24.35 -13.85
CA VAL A 304 -0.06 -23.63 -12.92
C VAL A 304 1.00 -24.58 -12.39
N ILE A 305 2.26 -24.24 -12.57
CA ILE A 305 3.43 -24.97 -12.02
C ILE A 305 4.09 -24.10 -10.95
N ILE A 306 4.40 -24.70 -9.81
CA ILE A 306 5.10 -24.01 -8.73
C ILE A 306 6.57 -24.44 -8.74
N LEU A 307 7.47 -23.48 -8.95
CA LEU A 307 8.90 -23.68 -8.75
C LEU A 307 9.32 -23.04 -7.44
N ALA A 308 10.10 -23.71 -6.63
CA ALA A 308 10.70 -23.12 -5.45
C ALA A 308 12.22 -23.32 -5.46
N ALA A 309 12.95 -22.40 -4.84
CA ALA A 309 14.39 -22.54 -4.68
C ALA A 309 14.78 -22.49 -3.20
N THR A 310 15.76 -23.31 -2.84
CA THR A 310 16.37 -23.28 -1.51
C THR A 310 17.87 -23.59 -1.57
N ASN A 311 18.61 -22.98 -0.68
CA ASN A 311 20.00 -23.30 -0.41
C ASN A 311 20.16 -24.32 0.73
N ARG A 312 19.07 -24.62 1.46
CA ARG A 312 19.08 -25.44 2.69
C ARG A 312 17.96 -26.47 2.69
N PRO A 313 18.03 -27.50 1.85
CA PRO A 313 16.95 -28.48 1.72
C PRO A 313 16.66 -29.22 3.04
N ASP A 314 17.69 -29.43 3.87
CA ASP A 314 17.57 -30.15 5.15
C ASP A 314 16.81 -29.38 6.22
N SER A 315 16.69 -28.06 6.08
CA SER A 315 15.94 -27.20 6.97
C SER A 315 14.45 -27.15 6.68
N LEU A 316 14.01 -27.66 5.52
CA LEU A 316 12.62 -27.62 5.10
C LEU A 316 11.72 -28.55 5.90
N ASP A 317 10.49 -28.10 6.16
CA ASP A 317 9.44 -28.93 6.74
C ASP A 317 9.10 -30.08 5.78
N PRO A 318 9.09 -31.33 6.27
CA PRO A 318 8.77 -32.51 5.45
C PRO A 318 7.40 -32.41 4.75
N ALA A 319 6.48 -31.63 5.29
CA ALA A 319 5.18 -31.43 4.68
C ALA A 319 5.25 -30.79 3.29
N LEU A 320 6.25 -29.94 3.04
CA LEU A 320 6.47 -29.31 1.72
C LEU A 320 6.88 -30.32 0.63
N THR A 321 7.57 -31.39 1.02
CA THR A 321 8.16 -32.35 0.06
C THR A 321 7.35 -33.64 -0.08
N ARG A 322 6.09 -33.63 0.41
CA ARG A 322 5.16 -34.76 0.24
C ARG A 322 4.64 -34.83 -1.20
N PRO A 323 4.26 -36.04 -1.68
CA PRO A 323 3.61 -36.20 -2.98
C PRO A 323 2.42 -35.23 -3.15
N GLY A 324 2.33 -34.65 -4.34
CA GLY A 324 1.31 -33.64 -4.67
C GLY A 324 1.67 -32.20 -4.28
N ARG A 325 2.89 -31.97 -3.75
CA ARG A 325 3.45 -30.64 -3.42
C ARG A 325 4.79 -30.47 -4.17
N PHE A 326 5.90 -30.23 -3.47
CA PHE A 326 7.24 -30.24 -4.10
C PHE A 326 7.78 -31.67 -4.15
N ASP A 327 7.17 -32.47 -4.96
CA ASP A 327 7.49 -33.90 -5.09
C ASP A 327 8.68 -34.19 -6.01
N ARG A 328 9.06 -33.22 -6.86
CA ARG A 328 10.25 -33.31 -7.70
C ARG A 328 11.34 -32.37 -7.17
N ARG A 329 12.54 -32.94 -6.99
CA ARG A 329 13.74 -32.18 -6.64
C ARG A 329 14.69 -32.16 -7.82
N VAL A 330 15.16 -30.95 -8.17
CA VAL A 330 16.15 -30.74 -9.22
C VAL A 330 17.40 -30.14 -8.57
N PRO A 331 18.50 -30.90 -8.50
CA PRO A 331 19.77 -30.38 -8.01
C PRO A 331 20.31 -29.34 -9.00
N VAL A 332 20.82 -28.24 -8.49
CA VAL A 332 21.51 -27.17 -9.23
C VAL A 332 22.87 -27.02 -8.55
N GLU A 333 23.84 -27.69 -9.06
CA GLU A 333 25.15 -27.84 -8.45
C GLU A 333 26.11 -26.72 -8.86
N LEU A 334 27.31 -26.71 -8.27
CA LEU A 334 28.36 -25.82 -8.74
C LEU A 334 28.87 -26.33 -10.12
N PRO A 335 29.09 -25.39 -11.07
CA PRO A 335 29.45 -25.75 -12.42
C PRO A 335 30.83 -26.47 -12.48
N ASP A 336 30.91 -27.50 -13.24
CA ASP A 336 32.16 -28.17 -13.59
C ASP A 336 33.08 -27.27 -14.47
N LEU A 337 34.23 -27.77 -14.89
CA LEU A 337 35.16 -26.99 -15.73
C LEU A 337 34.50 -26.53 -17.04
N LYS A 338 33.75 -27.42 -17.69
CA LYS A 338 33.05 -27.10 -18.95
C LYS A 338 31.93 -26.11 -18.72
N GLY A 339 31.18 -26.27 -17.65
CA GLY A 339 30.13 -25.35 -17.25
C GLY A 339 30.69 -23.96 -16.96
N ARG A 340 31.80 -23.82 -16.22
CA ARG A 340 32.47 -22.55 -15.98
C ARG A 340 32.95 -21.87 -17.27
N GLU A 341 33.54 -22.63 -18.17
CA GLU A 341 33.95 -22.13 -19.49
C GLU A 341 32.72 -21.61 -20.28
N ALA A 342 31.63 -22.39 -20.31
CA ALA A 342 30.40 -21.98 -20.99
C ALA A 342 29.80 -20.74 -20.39
N ILE A 343 29.78 -20.60 -19.05
CA ILE A 343 29.33 -19.40 -18.34
C ILE A 343 30.17 -18.17 -18.75
N LEU A 344 31.51 -18.32 -18.76
CA LEU A 344 32.41 -17.26 -19.19
C LEU A 344 32.12 -16.81 -20.63
N ARG A 345 31.87 -17.75 -21.54
CA ARG A 345 31.52 -17.46 -22.94
C ARG A 345 30.18 -16.70 -23.07
N VAL A 346 29.16 -17.08 -22.29
CA VAL A 346 27.87 -16.42 -22.30
C VAL A 346 28.00 -14.96 -21.82
N HIS A 347 28.75 -14.72 -20.75
CA HIS A 347 29.00 -13.38 -20.24
C HIS A 347 29.89 -12.55 -21.17
N ALA A 348 30.87 -13.16 -21.81
CA ALA A 348 31.75 -12.51 -22.77
C ALA A 348 31.04 -11.97 -24.01
N LYS A 349 29.92 -12.60 -24.42
CA LYS A 349 29.08 -12.08 -25.52
C LYS A 349 28.54 -10.66 -25.29
N LYS A 350 28.47 -10.22 -24.03
CA LYS A 350 27.91 -8.91 -23.63
C LYS A 350 28.97 -7.80 -23.56
N ILE A 351 30.23 -8.14 -23.72
CA ILE A 351 31.37 -7.21 -23.59
C ILE A 351 32.32 -7.38 -24.79
N LYS A 352 33.17 -6.38 -25.00
CA LYS A 352 34.25 -6.49 -25.99
C LYS A 352 35.41 -7.26 -25.34
N VAL A 353 35.75 -8.39 -25.93
CA VAL A 353 36.82 -9.28 -25.49
C VAL A 353 37.85 -9.38 -26.60
N GLU A 354 39.12 -9.53 -26.23
CA GLU A 354 40.20 -9.83 -27.19
C GLU A 354 39.95 -11.18 -27.91
N PRO A 355 40.30 -11.26 -29.20
CA PRO A 355 40.02 -12.48 -30.00
C PRO A 355 40.67 -13.77 -29.48
N ASN A 356 41.78 -13.65 -28.75
CA ASN A 356 42.62 -14.79 -28.33
C ASN A 356 42.47 -15.15 -26.85
N VAL A 357 41.33 -14.88 -26.22
CA VAL A 357 41.11 -15.24 -24.81
C VAL A 357 40.90 -16.75 -24.68
N ASP A 358 41.73 -17.38 -23.86
CA ASP A 358 41.62 -18.77 -23.49
C ASP A 358 40.66 -18.96 -22.31
N TYR A 359 39.37 -19.18 -22.60
CA TYR A 359 38.31 -19.35 -21.60
C TYR A 359 38.53 -20.65 -20.78
N GLU A 360 39.09 -21.70 -21.33
CA GLU A 360 39.35 -22.93 -20.59
C GLU A 360 40.40 -22.67 -19.49
N LYS A 361 41.48 -21.97 -19.82
CA LYS A 361 42.52 -21.61 -18.85
C LYS A 361 41.95 -20.75 -17.72
N ILE A 362 41.10 -19.76 -18.06
CA ILE A 362 40.44 -18.92 -17.06
C ILE A 362 39.49 -19.75 -16.19
N ALA A 363 38.71 -20.65 -16.79
CA ALA A 363 37.81 -21.55 -16.06
C ALA A 363 38.54 -22.51 -15.11
N ARG A 364 39.75 -22.90 -15.43
CA ARG A 364 40.61 -23.70 -14.53
C ARG A 364 41.11 -22.90 -13.34
N MET A 365 41.31 -21.60 -13.52
CA MET A 365 41.78 -20.69 -12.44
C MET A 365 40.61 -20.24 -11.54
N ALA A 366 39.39 -20.28 -12.02
CA ALA A 366 38.17 -19.94 -11.29
C ALA A 366 37.63 -21.20 -10.58
N SER A 367 38.28 -21.59 -9.51
CA SER A 367 37.88 -22.75 -8.69
C SER A 367 36.95 -22.34 -7.55
#